data_8fdd5a934038da2b5543286698e65170
#
_entry.id   8fdd5a934038da2b5543286698e65170
#
_cell.length_a   1.000
_cell.length_b   1.000
_cell.length_c   1.000
_cell.angle_alpha   90.00
_cell.angle_beta   90.00
_cell.angle_gamma   90.00
#
_symmetry.space_group_name_H-M   'P 1'
#
loop_
_entity.id
_entity.type
_entity.pdbx_description
1 polymer ?
#
loop_
_entity_poly.entity_id
_entity_poly.type
_entity_poly.pdbx_seq_one_letter_code
_entity_poly.pdbx_strand_id
1 'polypeptide(L)'
;MTFRKPRAAALLALATLSMTFAIATAAYAPPVGAQRLRATIHVTQANIPRGLSEKALIGFARGHSSRALNESSEPEIANRRWMANMVVAFTAPPGDLEYHALFYDVTDGAREFVDDMAIYVGDRDQRTYVQRLNLARPRFRPNRRYQLVVTVRRAEVGNMNFETRGEEPRRSGQVDFSVEDTRARDTE
;
A
#
# COMPACT_ATOMS: atom_id res chain seq x y z
N MET A 1 -15.99 -58.07 75.18
CA MET A 1 -15.80 -56.90 76.03
C MET A 1 -15.04 -55.85 75.31
N THR A 2 -15.66 -54.74 75.17
CA THR A 2 -15.20 -53.33 75.21
C THR A 2 -14.40 -52.78 74.04
N PHE A 3 -15.08 -51.99 73.21
CA PHE A 3 -14.99 -50.51 73.12
C PHE A 3 -13.61 -49.98 72.78
N ARG A 4 -13.45 -49.12 71.73
CA ARG A 4 -13.96 -47.76 71.57
C ARG A 4 -13.55 -47.12 70.18
N LYS A 5 -14.48 -46.42 69.62
CA LYS A 5 -14.23 -45.29 68.73
C LYS A 5 -13.40 -44.16 69.42
N PRO A 6 -12.86 -43.13 68.66
CA PRO A 6 -13.60 -42.37 67.65
C PRO A 6 -12.75 -41.95 66.37
N ARG A 7 -13.44 -41.80 65.32
CA ARG A 7 -13.00 -41.05 64.12
C ARG A 7 -13.74 -39.71 64.11
N ALA A 8 -13.02 -38.64 64.37
CA ALA A 8 -13.54 -37.30 64.10
C ALA A 8 -12.35 -36.31 64.12
N ALA A 9 -11.56 -36.20 63.06
CA ALA A 9 -10.64 -35.09 62.84
C ALA A 9 -10.01 -35.18 61.44
N ALA A 10 -10.82 -35.11 60.37
CA ALA A 10 -10.29 -35.03 59.02
C ALA A 10 -11.25 -34.34 58.04
N LEU A 11 -11.85 -33.22 58.41
CA LEU A 11 -12.76 -32.49 57.55
C LEU A 11 -12.60 -30.95 57.64
N LEU A 12 -11.45 -30.43 57.95
CA LEU A 12 -11.26 -28.98 58.09
C LEU A 12 -10.01 -28.42 57.36
N ALA A 13 -9.45 -29.17 56.38
CA ALA A 13 -8.26 -28.73 55.65
C ALA A 13 -8.49 -28.56 54.15
N LEU A 14 -9.69 -28.54 53.62
CA LEU A 14 -9.95 -28.43 52.19
C LEU A 14 -10.67 -27.14 51.72
N ALA A 15 -10.82 -26.15 52.59
CA ALA A 15 -11.59 -24.94 52.27
C ALA A 15 -10.74 -23.66 52.08
N THR A 16 -9.41 -23.69 52.11
CA THR A 16 -8.59 -22.49 52.05
C THR A 16 -7.70 -22.38 50.80
N LEU A 17 -7.85 -23.24 49.79
CA LEU A 17 -6.98 -23.20 48.57
C LEU A 17 -7.71 -22.70 47.30
N SER A 18 -8.90 -22.15 47.42
CA SER A 18 -9.68 -21.71 46.24
C SER A 18 -9.75 -20.19 46.03
N MET A 19 -9.03 -19.38 46.79
CA MET A 19 -9.24 -17.92 46.78
C MET A 19 -8.04 -17.08 46.27
N THR A 20 -7.00 -17.67 45.69
CA THR A 20 -5.81 -16.95 45.27
C THR A 20 -5.56 -16.93 43.74
N PHE A 21 -6.49 -17.38 42.89
CA PHE A 21 -6.31 -17.44 41.45
C PHE A 21 -7.08 -16.37 40.63
N ALA A 22 -7.73 -15.43 41.26
CA ALA A 22 -8.62 -14.47 40.55
C ALA A 22 -8.05 -13.07 40.36
N ILE A 23 -6.78 -12.76 40.67
CA ILE A 23 -6.26 -11.39 40.63
C ILE A 23 -5.22 -11.15 39.51
N ALA A 24 -4.84 -12.14 38.71
CA ALA A 24 -3.75 -11.98 37.73
C ALA A 24 -4.18 -11.71 36.27
N THR A 25 -5.46 -11.61 35.95
CA THR A 25 -5.92 -11.42 34.55
C THR A 25 -6.36 -10.00 34.18
N ALA A 26 -6.29 -9.05 35.11
CA ALA A 26 -6.73 -7.66 34.83
C ALA A 26 -5.63 -6.72 34.27
N ALA A 27 -4.39 -7.16 34.07
CA ALA A 27 -3.28 -6.27 33.75
C ALA A 27 -2.86 -6.22 32.26
N TYR A 28 -3.54 -6.94 31.36
CA TYR A 28 -3.25 -6.91 29.93
C TYR A 28 -4.47 -6.47 29.08
N ALA A 29 -5.20 -5.49 29.53
CA ALA A 29 -6.06 -4.75 28.59
C ALA A 29 -5.10 -3.88 27.73
N PRO A 30 -5.01 -4.08 26.40
CA PRO A 30 -4.26 -3.16 25.56
C PRO A 30 -4.88 -1.76 25.76
N PRO A 31 -4.06 -0.68 25.75
CA PRO A 31 -4.56 0.66 25.93
C PRO A 31 -5.66 0.91 24.91
N VAL A 32 -6.89 1.08 25.38
CA VAL A 32 -8.04 1.46 24.58
C VAL A 32 -7.74 2.85 24.02
N GLY A 33 -7.33 2.93 22.74
CA GLY A 33 -7.15 4.21 22.12
C GLY A 33 -5.88 4.45 21.27
N ALA A 34 -5.03 3.48 21.03
CA ALA A 34 -4.00 3.63 20.01
C ALA A 34 -4.69 3.74 18.65
N GLN A 35 -5.03 4.97 18.23
CA GLN A 35 -5.56 5.23 16.89
C GLN A 35 -4.57 4.64 15.90
N ARG A 36 -5.01 3.62 15.15
CA ARG A 36 -4.17 3.04 14.09
C ARG A 36 -3.76 4.16 13.14
N LEU A 37 -2.47 4.28 12.91
CA LEU A 37 -1.95 5.19 11.92
C LEU A 37 -2.63 4.91 10.58
N ARG A 38 -3.15 5.97 9.95
CA ARG A 38 -3.77 5.90 8.62
C ARG A 38 -3.16 6.96 7.73
N ALA A 39 -3.14 6.70 6.45
CA ALA A 39 -2.71 7.65 5.44
C ALA A 39 -3.78 7.84 4.38
N THR A 40 -3.97 9.09 3.96
CA THR A 40 -4.72 9.43 2.75
C THR A 40 -3.72 9.75 1.65
N ILE A 41 -3.89 9.15 0.49
CA ILE A 41 -2.97 9.27 -0.62
C ILE A 41 -3.67 9.99 -1.77
N HIS A 42 -3.01 11.00 -2.32
CA HIS A 42 -3.44 11.69 -3.53
C HIS A 42 -2.32 11.64 -4.54
N VAL A 43 -2.63 11.32 -5.79
CA VAL A 43 -1.67 11.36 -6.90
C VAL A 43 -2.16 12.40 -7.90
N THR A 44 -1.27 13.31 -8.31
CA THR A 44 -1.59 14.39 -9.23
C THR A 44 -0.48 14.59 -10.25
N GLN A 45 -0.82 14.87 -11.49
CA GLN A 45 0.13 15.31 -12.52
C GLN A 45 0.24 16.84 -12.59
N ALA A 46 -0.58 17.57 -11.83
CA ALA A 46 -0.47 19.02 -11.71
C ALA A 46 0.80 19.42 -10.96
N ASN A 47 1.38 20.55 -11.36
CA ASN A 47 2.50 21.15 -10.65
C ASN A 47 2.02 21.69 -9.30
N ILE A 48 2.61 21.21 -8.22
CA ILE A 48 2.31 21.67 -6.86
C ILE A 48 2.99 23.03 -6.64
N PRO A 49 2.24 24.10 -6.31
CA PRO A 49 2.83 25.39 -5.99
C PRO A 49 3.75 25.29 -4.76
N ARG A 50 4.83 26.04 -4.78
CA ARG A 50 5.75 26.11 -3.63
C ARG A 50 5.17 26.94 -2.49
N GLY A 51 5.54 26.63 -1.25
CA GLY A 51 5.19 27.43 -0.07
C GLY A 51 3.74 27.25 0.42
N LEU A 52 3.05 26.19 -0.02
CA LEU A 52 1.74 25.86 0.53
C LEU A 52 1.86 25.40 1.97
N SER A 53 0.95 25.85 2.82
CA SER A 53 0.77 25.26 4.15
C SER A 53 0.27 23.81 3.99
N GLU A 54 0.45 22.98 5.01
CA GLU A 54 0.04 21.56 4.99
C GLU A 54 -1.46 21.41 4.60
N LYS A 55 -2.33 22.22 5.20
CA LYS A 55 -3.76 22.21 4.88
C LYS A 55 -4.05 22.60 3.43
N ALA A 56 -3.35 23.62 2.92
CA ALA A 56 -3.50 24.07 1.53
C ALA A 56 -2.97 23.02 0.55
N LEU A 57 -1.85 22.35 0.88
CA LEU A 57 -1.28 21.27 0.09
C LEU A 57 -2.24 20.07 -0.02
N ILE A 58 -2.83 19.63 1.09
CA ILE A 58 -3.84 18.56 1.08
C ILE A 58 -5.07 18.98 0.26
N GLY A 59 -5.54 20.23 0.43
CA GLY A 59 -6.66 20.78 -0.34
C GLY A 59 -6.36 20.77 -1.86
N PHE A 60 -5.18 21.27 -2.23
CA PHE A 60 -4.71 21.26 -3.61
C PHE A 60 -4.63 19.83 -4.18
N ALA A 61 -3.96 18.92 -3.46
CA ALA A 61 -3.81 17.54 -3.88
C ALA A 61 -5.16 16.83 -4.06
N ARG A 62 -6.12 17.07 -3.16
CA ARG A 62 -7.48 16.54 -3.28
C ARG A 62 -8.21 17.06 -4.52
N GLY A 63 -8.14 18.37 -4.78
CA GLY A 63 -8.80 19.01 -5.93
C GLY A 63 -8.21 18.61 -7.28
N HIS A 64 -6.92 18.25 -7.32
CA HIS A 64 -6.21 17.87 -8.53
C HIS A 64 -5.83 16.37 -8.58
N SER A 65 -6.38 15.58 -7.67
CA SER A 65 -6.12 14.13 -7.64
C SER A 65 -6.65 13.47 -8.90
N SER A 66 -5.80 12.71 -9.57
CA SER A 66 -6.16 11.94 -10.76
C SER A 66 -6.04 10.45 -10.48
N ARG A 67 -7.04 9.71 -10.93
CA ARG A 67 -6.98 8.24 -10.96
C ARG A 67 -6.47 7.70 -12.29
N ALA A 68 -6.25 8.57 -13.27
CA ALA A 68 -5.69 8.22 -14.56
C ALA A 68 -4.45 9.08 -14.80
N LEU A 69 -3.31 8.46 -15.00
CA LEU A 69 -2.05 9.11 -15.30
C LEU A 69 -1.77 9.00 -16.78
N ASN A 70 -1.51 10.14 -17.42
CA ASN A 70 -1.13 10.19 -18.82
C ASN A 70 0.38 10.05 -18.95
N GLU A 71 0.80 9.37 -19.98
CA GLU A 71 2.20 9.17 -20.35
C GLU A 71 2.82 10.48 -20.84
N SER A 72 4.14 10.63 -20.68
CA SER A 72 4.90 11.73 -21.26
C SER A 72 4.89 11.66 -22.78
N SER A 73 5.04 12.82 -23.43
CA SER A 73 5.06 12.96 -24.91
C SER A 73 6.43 12.74 -25.53
N GLU A 74 7.30 11.95 -24.90
CA GLU A 74 8.60 11.60 -25.46
C GLU A 74 8.44 10.93 -26.85
N PRO A 75 9.26 11.27 -27.85
CA PRO A 75 9.15 10.70 -29.19
C PRO A 75 9.32 9.18 -29.19
N GLU A 76 10.30 8.70 -28.45
CA GLU A 76 10.60 7.29 -28.33
C GLU A 76 9.73 6.62 -27.25
N ILE A 77 8.93 5.65 -27.65
CA ILE A 77 7.98 4.97 -26.76
C ILE A 77 8.68 4.31 -25.55
N ALA A 78 9.89 3.77 -25.76
CA ALA A 78 10.66 3.12 -24.70
C ALA A 78 11.06 4.10 -23.59
N ASN A 79 11.23 5.38 -23.89
CA ASN A 79 11.64 6.43 -22.96
C ASN A 79 10.45 7.09 -22.25
N ARG A 80 9.24 6.83 -22.70
CA ARG A 80 8.01 7.39 -22.10
C ARG A 80 7.80 6.87 -20.69
N ARG A 81 7.25 7.74 -19.84
CA ARG A 81 7.03 7.48 -18.43
C ARG A 81 5.81 8.24 -17.92
N TRP A 82 5.27 7.80 -16.82
CA TRP A 82 4.19 8.50 -16.11
C TRP A 82 4.82 9.28 -14.96
N MET A 83 4.80 10.60 -15.08
CA MET A 83 5.32 11.51 -14.05
C MET A 83 4.14 12.08 -13.26
N ALA A 84 4.20 11.96 -11.94
CA ALA A 84 3.19 12.47 -11.03
C ALA A 84 3.81 12.90 -9.70
N ASN A 85 3.04 13.61 -8.89
CA ASN A 85 3.35 13.90 -7.50
C ASN A 85 2.41 13.09 -6.62
N MET A 86 2.95 12.32 -5.71
CA MET A 86 2.23 11.63 -4.65
C MET A 86 2.24 12.52 -3.40
N VAL A 87 1.07 12.81 -2.86
CA VAL A 87 0.91 13.49 -1.58
C VAL A 87 0.31 12.49 -0.60
N VAL A 88 1.04 12.22 0.47
CA VAL A 88 0.62 11.30 1.53
C VAL A 88 0.37 12.12 2.79
N ALA A 89 -0.86 12.08 3.29
CA ALA A 89 -1.27 12.75 4.53
C ALA A 89 -1.59 11.70 5.60
N PHE A 90 -0.76 11.62 6.63
CA PHE A 90 -0.94 10.73 7.78
C PHE A 90 -1.83 11.36 8.84
N THR A 91 -2.59 10.54 9.56
CA THR A 91 -3.42 11.00 10.71
C THR A 91 -2.59 11.44 11.92
N ALA A 92 -1.35 10.92 12.04
CA ALA A 92 -0.34 11.30 13.02
C ALA A 92 1.03 11.15 12.36
N PRO A 93 2.11 11.73 12.90
CA PRO A 93 3.45 11.48 12.39
C PRO A 93 3.74 9.97 12.29
N PRO A 94 4.40 9.48 11.23
CA PRO A 94 4.60 8.04 11.01
C PRO A 94 5.44 7.36 12.10
N GLY A 95 6.21 8.16 12.86
CA GLY A 95 7.00 7.67 14.00
C GLY A 95 8.11 6.69 13.61
N ASP A 96 8.55 6.76 12.37
CA ASP A 96 9.65 5.98 11.81
C ASP A 96 10.55 6.87 10.94
N LEU A 97 11.73 6.38 10.57
CA LEU A 97 12.69 7.09 9.73
C LEU A 97 12.32 7.01 8.24
N GLU A 98 11.51 6.04 7.87
CA GLU A 98 11.07 5.83 6.49
C GLU A 98 9.67 5.21 6.44
N TYR A 99 9.02 5.39 5.31
CA TYR A 99 7.82 4.65 4.91
C TYR A 99 7.97 4.20 3.47
N HIS A 100 7.23 3.16 3.08
CA HIS A 100 7.33 2.59 1.74
C HIS A 100 6.07 2.85 0.94
N ALA A 101 6.24 3.11 -0.34
CA ALA A 101 5.19 3.14 -1.34
C ALA A 101 5.36 1.91 -2.24
N LEU A 102 4.49 0.92 -2.06
CA LEU A 102 4.48 -0.33 -2.82
C LEU A 102 3.50 -0.22 -3.99
N PHE A 103 3.92 -0.68 -5.15
CA PHE A 103 3.10 -0.68 -6.36
C PHE A 103 2.73 -2.11 -6.75
N TYR A 104 1.46 -2.35 -6.98
CA TYR A 104 0.93 -3.63 -7.43
C TYR A 104 0.14 -3.43 -8.72
N ASP A 105 0.36 -4.27 -9.72
CA ASP A 105 -0.56 -4.42 -10.86
C ASP A 105 -1.79 -5.20 -10.36
N VAL A 106 -2.98 -4.63 -10.57
CA VAL A 106 -4.26 -5.22 -10.17
C VAL A 106 -5.21 -5.37 -11.35
N THR A 107 -4.68 -5.30 -12.57
CA THR A 107 -5.46 -5.32 -13.80
C THR A 107 -6.26 -6.61 -13.92
N ASP A 108 -5.63 -7.74 -13.61
CA ASP A 108 -6.19 -9.08 -13.77
C ASP A 108 -6.84 -9.60 -12.46
N GLY A 109 -7.07 -8.70 -11.49
CA GLY A 109 -7.77 -8.99 -10.23
C GLY A 109 -6.87 -9.43 -9.08
N ALA A 110 -5.75 -10.08 -9.33
CA ALA A 110 -4.74 -10.41 -8.33
C ALA A 110 -3.78 -9.23 -8.11
N ARG A 111 -3.16 -9.16 -6.92
CA ARG A 111 -2.07 -8.20 -6.66
C ARG A 111 -0.76 -8.80 -7.13
N GLU A 112 -0.18 -8.27 -8.19
CA GLU A 112 1.16 -8.61 -8.65
C GLU A 112 2.12 -7.47 -8.27
N PHE A 113 3.16 -7.79 -7.51
CA PHE A 113 4.15 -6.80 -7.08
C PHE A 113 4.94 -6.25 -8.27
N VAL A 114 5.06 -4.93 -8.35
CA VAL A 114 5.74 -4.22 -9.46
C VAL A 114 6.97 -3.49 -8.97
N ASP A 115 6.83 -2.67 -7.91
CA ASP A 115 7.92 -1.81 -7.44
C ASP A 115 7.75 -1.43 -5.96
N ASP A 116 8.85 -1.03 -5.34
CA ASP A 116 8.91 -0.47 -3.99
C ASP A 116 9.75 0.82 -4.00
N MET A 117 9.24 1.84 -3.33
CA MET A 117 9.93 3.10 -3.14
C MET A 117 10.01 3.41 -1.65
N ALA A 118 11.21 3.40 -1.09
CA ALA A 118 11.46 3.88 0.27
C ALA A 118 11.51 5.42 0.28
N ILE A 119 10.77 6.05 1.18
CA ILE A 119 10.71 7.50 1.36
C ILE A 119 11.15 7.84 2.78
N TYR A 120 12.26 8.58 2.88
CA TYR A 120 12.81 8.99 4.16
C TYR A 120 12.02 10.13 4.77
N VAL A 121 11.83 10.04 6.07
CA VAL A 121 11.16 11.04 6.91
C VAL A 121 12.22 12.02 7.43
N GLY A 122 12.29 13.20 6.83
CA GLY A 122 13.26 14.23 7.23
C GLY A 122 12.89 14.94 8.53
N ASP A 123 11.59 15.11 8.77
CA ASP A 123 11.05 15.74 9.98
C ASP A 123 10.06 14.80 10.65
N ARG A 124 10.35 14.44 11.91
CA ARG A 124 9.57 13.46 12.68
C ARG A 124 8.18 13.93 13.07
N ASP A 125 7.96 15.23 13.11
CA ASP A 125 6.66 15.83 13.47
C ASP A 125 5.78 16.07 12.24
N GLN A 126 6.34 15.96 11.04
CA GLN A 126 5.64 16.14 9.79
C GLN A 126 4.64 15.01 9.56
N ARG A 127 3.45 15.36 9.04
CA ARG A 127 2.38 14.40 8.72
C ARG A 127 2.10 14.31 7.24
N THR A 128 2.50 15.29 6.45
CA THR A 128 2.20 15.33 5.01
C THR A 128 3.50 15.39 4.22
N TYR A 129 3.64 14.45 3.30
CA TYR A 129 4.83 14.28 2.47
C TYR A 129 4.46 14.39 1.01
N VAL A 130 5.35 14.99 0.23
CA VAL A 130 5.27 15.07 -1.23
C VAL A 130 6.42 14.28 -1.82
N GLN A 131 6.10 13.30 -2.65
CA GLN A 131 7.08 12.51 -3.35
C GLN A 131 6.81 12.54 -4.86
N ARG A 132 7.83 12.82 -5.65
CA ARG A 132 7.74 12.74 -7.10
C ARG A 132 7.80 11.29 -7.53
N LEU A 133 6.81 10.86 -8.28
CA LEU A 133 6.76 9.55 -8.92
C LEU A 133 7.31 9.64 -10.33
N ASN A 134 8.15 8.67 -10.69
CA ASN A 134 8.69 8.48 -12.03
C ASN A 134 8.48 7.01 -12.41
N LEU A 135 7.30 6.72 -12.95
CA LEU A 135 6.89 5.36 -13.30
C LEU A 135 7.37 5.06 -14.72
N ALA A 136 8.51 4.40 -14.85
CA ALA A 136 9.16 4.15 -16.12
C ALA A 136 8.81 2.79 -16.73
N ARG A 137 8.83 2.70 -18.06
CA ARG A 137 8.80 1.43 -18.80
C ARG A 137 10.13 0.67 -18.63
N PRO A 138 10.16 -0.63 -18.75
CA PRO A 138 9.03 -1.56 -18.99
C PRO A 138 8.31 -1.98 -17.71
N ARG A 139 8.77 -1.53 -16.54
CA ARG A 139 8.23 -1.93 -15.22
C ARG A 139 6.76 -1.56 -15.09
N PHE A 140 6.41 -0.34 -15.49
CA PHE A 140 5.03 0.10 -15.62
C PHE A 140 4.61 0.02 -17.09
N ARG A 141 3.37 -0.43 -17.34
CA ARG A 141 2.82 -0.63 -18.67
C ARG A 141 1.64 0.33 -18.91
N PRO A 142 1.36 0.73 -20.14
CA PRO A 142 0.18 1.51 -20.46
C PRO A 142 -1.10 0.70 -20.26
N ASN A 143 -2.20 1.39 -20.06
CA ASN A 143 -3.56 0.84 -20.00
C ASN A 143 -3.74 -0.27 -18.95
N ARG A 144 -3.00 -0.16 -17.82
CA ARG A 144 -3.05 -1.08 -16.70
C ARG A 144 -3.55 -0.37 -15.45
N ARG A 145 -4.16 -1.12 -14.55
CA ARG A 145 -4.60 -0.64 -13.24
C ARG A 145 -3.58 -1.03 -12.18
N TYR A 146 -3.15 -0.03 -11.44
CA TYR A 146 -2.19 -0.21 -10.36
C TYR A 146 -2.83 0.16 -9.03
N GLN A 147 -2.39 -0.52 -7.98
CA GLN A 147 -2.66 -0.15 -6.61
C GLN A 147 -1.38 0.33 -5.96
N LEU A 148 -1.42 1.55 -5.44
CA LEU A 148 -0.38 2.13 -4.61
C LEU A 148 -0.76 1.90 -3.15
N VAL A 149 0.13 1.27 -2.40
CA VAL A 149 -0.03 0.94 -0.98
C VAL A 149 1.06 1.63 -0.19
N VAL A 150 0.70 2.42 0.82
CA VAL A 150 1.65 3.02 1.75
C VAL A 150 1.75 2.16 3.00
N THR A 151 2.98 1.80 3.35
CA THR A 151 3.26 1.01 4.56
C THR A 151 4.23 1.72 5.48
N VAL A 152 4.01 1.59 6.79
CA VAL A 152 4.91 2.02 7.86
C VAL A 152 5.15 0.81 8.74
N ARG A 153 6.43 0.48 9.01
CA ARG A 153 6.80 -0.73 9.79
C ARG A 153 6.13 -2.01 9.26
N ARG A 154 6.07 -2.16 7.92
CA ARG A 154 5.40 -3.29 7.23
C ARG A 154 3.88 -3.35 7.41
N ALA A 155 3.25 -2.39 8.08
CA ALA A 155 1.80 -2.31 8.21
C ALA A 155 1.24 -1.40 7.11
N GLU A 156 0.22 -1.86 6.39
CA GLU A 156 -0.51 -1.04 5.43
C GLU A 156 -1.29 0.03 6.20
N VAL A 157 -1.05 1.31 5.85
CA VAL A 157 -1.68 2.47 6.49
C VAL A 157 -2.60 3.24 5.54
N GLY A 158 -2.49 3.00 4.24
CA GLY A 158 -3.35 3.58 3.22
C GLY A 158 -3.08 2.98 1.86
N ASN A 159 -4.07 3.07 0.97
CA ASN A 159 -3.93 2.65 -0.42
C ASN A 159 -4.79 3.51 -1.35
N MET A 160 -4.45 3.49 -2.63
CA MET A 160 -5.26 4.05 -3.70
C MET A 160 -5.02 3.30 -5.00
N ASN A 161 -6.04 3.29 -5.87
CA ASN A 161 -5.91 2.74 -7.21
C ASN A 161 -5.78 3.87 -8.24
N PHE A 162 -4.94 3.63 -9.24
CA PHE A 162 -4.81 4.50 -10.41
C PHE A 162 -4.63 3.67 -11.68
N GLU A 163 -4.85 4.30 -12.82
CA GLU A 163 -4.70 3.73 -14.14
C GLU A 163 -3.59 4.48 -14.89
N THR A 164 -2.76 3.77 -15.61
CA THR A 164 -1.81 4.36 -16.56
C THR A 164 -2.44 4.39 -17.94
N ARG A 165 -2.37 5.56 -18.62
CA ARG A 165 -2.81 5.73 -20.00
C ARG A 165 -1.63 6.03 -20.88
N GLY A 166 -1.53 5.34 -22.01
CA GLY A 166 -0.42 5.53 -22.93
C GLY A 166 -0.55 4.65 -24.15
N GLU A 167 0.41 4.81 -25.05
CA GLU A 167 0.49 4.05 -26.29
C GLU A 167 1.16 2.70 -26.05
N GLU A 168 0.51 1.64 -26.49
CA GLU A 168 1.16 0.32 -26.51
C GLU A 168 2.22 0.27 -27.61
N PRO A 169 3.41 -0.31 -27.33
CA PRO A 169 4.39 -0.52 -28.37
C PRO A 169 3.76 -1.40 -29.44
N ARG A 170 3.69 -0.87 -30.65
CA ARG A 170 3.26 -1.66 -31.79
C ARG A 170 4.22 -2.83 -31.90
N ARG A 171 3.73 -4.04 -31.87
CA ARG A 171 4.52 -5.20 -32.24
C ARG A 171 4.82 -5.03 -33.75
N SER A 172 5.97 -4.47 -34.05
CA SER A 172 6.43 -4.35 -35.44
C SER A 172 6.62 -5.75 -35.98
N GLY A 173 5.77 -6.16 -36.92
CA GLY A 173 6.10 -7.16 -37.91
C GLY A 173 6.10 -8.61 -37.43
N GLN A 174 4.97 -9.18 -37.09
CA GLN A 174 4.63 -10.45 -37.69
C GLN A 174 3.89 -10.12 -38.98
N VAL A 175 4.64 -9.96 -40.09
CA VAL A 175 4.07 -10.02 -41.43
C VAL A 175 3.64 -11.47 -41.57
N ASP A 176 2.39 -11.73 -41.37
CA ASP A 176 1.78 -13.01 -41.69
C ASP A 176 1.78 -13.08 -43.22
N PHE A 177 2.84 -13.64 -43.79
CA PHE A 177 2.85 -14.03 -45.20
C PHE A 177 1.89 -15.22 -45.27
N SER A 178 0.62 -14.93 -45.45
CA SER A 178 -0.35 -15.96 -45.77
C SER A 178 0.16 -16.64 -47.04
N VAL A 179 0.24 -17.97 -46.95
CA VAL A 179 0.76 -18.89 -47.99
C VAL A 179 0.00 -18.73 -49.32
N GLU A 180 -1.07 -17.96 -49.40
CA GLU A 180 -1.85 -17.67 -50.58
C GLU A 180 -1.16 -16.75 -51.60
N ASP A 181 -0.29 -15.83 -51.16
CA ASP A 181 0.41 -14.92 -52.08
C ASP A 181 1.57 -15.57 -52.85
N THR A 182 1.99 -16.76 -52.43
CA THR A 182 3.09 -17.46 -53.10
C THR A 182 2.58 -18.34 -54.25
N ARG A 183 1.30 -18.71 -54.30
CA ARG A 183 0.73 -19.56 -55.37
C ARG A 183 0.36 -18.79 -56.63
N ALA A 184 0.28 -17.47 -56.61
CA ALA A 184 -0.11 -16.68 -57.77
C ALA A 184 1.05 -16.36 -58.73
N ARG A 185 2.32 -16.70 -58.38
CA ARG A 185 3.51 -16.43 -59.21
C ARG A 185 4.04 -17.58 -60.01
N ASP A 186 3.55 -18.80 -59.83
CA ASP A 186 4.06 -20.00 -60.55
C ASP A 186 3.16 -20.43 -61.74
N THR A 187 2.30 -19.55 -62.24
CA THR A 187 1.38 -19.85 -63.37
C THR A 187 1.49 -18.82 -64.49
N GLU A 188 2.69 -18.33 -64.85
CA GLU A 188 2.96 -17.71 -66.15
C GLU A 188 4.17 -18.34 -66.86
#